data_2da8d98169d2ab067d6797f96efcb6f8
#
_entry.id   2da8d98169d2ab067d6797f96efcb6f8
#
_cell.length_a   1.000
_cell.length_b   1.000
_cell.length_c   1.000
_cell.angle_alpha   90.00
_cell.angle_beta   90.00
_cell.angle_gamma   90.00
#
_symmetry.space_group_name_H-M   'P 1'
#
loop_
_entity.id
_entity.type
_entity.pdbx_description
1 polymer ?
#
loop_
_entity_poly.entity_id
_entity_poly.type
_entity_poly.pdbx_seq_one_letter_code
_entity_poly.pdbx_strand_id
1 'polypeptide(L)'
;ATGHLGKVQVGSKEYYGFDEDFVTINPYMGTDSVQPFIDVAIPEKKGMFILTKTSNPSSGEFQDQLVDGRPVYELVAEKVVEWGRQHMGKCGYSYVGAVVGATYPEMGAVLRKLMPKSFILVPGYGAQGAKGSDLTNYFNEDGLGAIVNSSRGIIAAYKQPKYEKIGA
;
A
#
# COMPACT_ATOMS: atom_id res chain seq x y z
N ALA A 1 -13.88 8.87 0.77
CA ALA A 1 -13.90 7.68 1.64
C ALA A 1 -15.17 6.85 1.43
N THR A 2 -16.36 7.39 1.72
CA THR A 2 -17.64 6.64 1.70
C THR A 2 -17.94 5.95 0.37
N GLY A 3 -17.68 6.58 -0.78
CA GLY A 3 -17.93 5.99 -2.10
C GLY A 3 -17.14 4.72 -2.38
N HIS A 4 -15.97 4.54 -1.77
CA HIS A 4 -15.12 3.36 -1.95
C HIS A 4 -15.30 2.34 -0.82
N LEU A 5 -15.28 2.78 0.42
CA LEU A 5 -15.17 1.91 1.58
C LEU A 5 -16.46 1.79 2.40
N GLY A 6 -17.34 2.76 2.31
CA GLY A 6 -18.53 2.84 3.16
C GLY A 6 -19.83 2.81 2.38
N LYS A 7 -20.88 3.25 3.06
CA LYS A 7 -22.23 3.36 2.52
C LYS A 7 -22.58 4.80 2.21
N VAL A 8 -23.37 4.99 1.17
CA VAL A 8 -23.97 6.26 0.79
C VAL A 8 -25.48 6.15 0.93
N GLN A 9 -26.11 7.19 1.46
CA GLN A 9 -27.55 7.25 1.61
C GLN A 9 -28.20 7.88 0.37
N VAL A 10 -29.18 7.17 -0.19
CA VAL A 10 -29.99 7.64 -1.30
C VAL A 10 -31.46 7.53 -0.88
N GLY A 11 -32.08 8.67 -0.57
CA GLY A 11 -33.41 8.72 0.05
C GLY A 11 -33.40 8.06 1.44
N SER A 12 -34.23 7.05 1.64
CA SER A 12 -34.32 6.30 2.90
C SER A 12 -33.49 5.00 2.93
N LYS A 13 -32.70 4.73 1.90
CA LYS A 13 -31.93 3.49 1.77
C LYS A 13 -30.44 3.75 1.74
N GLU A 14 -29.67 2.81 2.31
CA GLU A 14 -28.22 2.79 2.25
C GLU A 14 -27.74 1.83 1.15
N TYR A 15 -26.68 2.22 0.45
CA TYR A 15 -26.03 1.43 -0.59
C TYR A 15 -24.52 1.50 -0.42
N TYR A 16 -23.80 0.40 -0.64
CA TYR A 16 -22.39 0.45 -0.91
C TYR A 16 -22.15 1.01 -2.31
N GLY A 17 -21.11 1.83 -2.46
CA GLY A 17 -20.64 2.30 -3.75
C GLY A 17 -19.87 1.18 -4.46
N PHE A 18 -18.54 1.18 -4.32
CA PHE A 18 -17.67 0.15 -4.89
C PHE A 18 -17.47 -1.04 -3.94
N ASP A 19 -17.64 -0.85 -2.65
CA ASP A 19 -17.48 -1.87 -1.60
C ASP A 19 -16.10 -2.56 -1.58
N GLU A 20 -15.04 -1.78 -1.85
CA GLU A 20 -13.66 -2.29 -1.81
C GLU A 20 -13.22 -2.60 -0.39
N ASP A 21 -12.35 -3.62 -0.25
CA ASP A 21 -11.73 -3.98 1.03
C ASP A 21 -10.62 -3.00 1.42
N PHE A 22 -9.87 -2.48 0.43
CA PHE A 22 -8.78 -1.54 0.62
C PHE A 22 -8.80 -0.45 -0.44
N VAL A 23 -8.35 0.75 -0.04
CA VAL A 23 -8.11 1.88 -0.93
C VAL A 23 -6.67 2.36 -0.81
N THR A 24 -6.09 2.81 -1.91
CA THR A 24 -4.79 3.50 -1.90
C THR A 24 -5.00 5.00 -1.89
N ILE A 25 -4.35 5.69 -0.95
CA ILE A 25 -4.48 7.15 -0.78
C ILE A 25 -3.12 7.84 -0.72
N ASN A 26 -3.10 9.11 -1.11
CA ASN A 26 -1.94 9.98 -1.04
C ASN A 26 -1.96 10.77 0.29
N PRO A 27 -0.87 10.73 1.10
CA PRO A 27 -0.81 11.41 2.38
C PRO A 27 -0.41 12.89 2.30
N TYR A 28 -0.18 13.43 1.11
CA TYR A 28 0.45 14.74 0.90
C TYR A 28 -0.21 15.90 1.66
N MET A 29 -1.53 15.85 1.85
CA MET A 29 -2.25 16.88 2.60
C MET A 29 -2.29 16.64 4.13
N GLY A 30 -1.72 15.56 4.63
CA GLY A 30 -1.61 15.29 6.07
C GLY A 30 -2.80 14.58 6.71
N THR A 31 -2.83 14.60 8.04
CA THR A 31 -3.75 13.80 8.86
C THR A 31 -5.22 14.12 8.61
N ASP A 32 -5.57 15.37 8.43
CA ASP A 32 -6.95 15.83 8.20
C ASP A 32 -7.56 15.26 6.90
N SER A 33 -6.73 14.92 5.91
CA SER A 33 -7.18 14.25 4.68
C SER A 33 -7.16 12.72 4.77
N VAL A 34 -6.35 12.14 5.66
CA VAL A 34 -6.28 10.69 5.90
C VAL A 34 -7.37 10.23 6.89
N GLN A 35 -7.62 11.02 7.93
CA GLN A 35 -8.56 10.69 9.00
C GLN A 35 -9.97 10.32 8.49
N PRO A 36 -10.57 11.02 7.52
CA PRO A 36 -11.90 10.64 6.99
C PRO A 36 -11.94 9.25 6.33
N PHE A 37 -10.80 8.75 5.84
CA PHE A 37 -10.72 7.37 5.34
C PHE A 37 -10.66 6.37 6.48
N ILE A 38 -9.92 6.67 7.55
CA ILE A 38 -9.85 5.85 8.77
C ILE A 38 -11.25 5.74 9.39
N ASP A 39 -11.94 6.87 9.55
CA ASP A 39 -13.27 6.95 10.18
C ASP A 39 -14.32 6.11 9.43
N VAL A 40 -14.19 5.98 8.12
CA VAL A 40 -15.10 5.15 7.31
C VAL A 40 -14.63 3.69 7.26
N ALA A 41 -13.33 3.43 7.10
CA ALA A 41 -12.79 2.09 6.90
C ALA A 41 -12.90 1.21 8.15
N ILE A 42 -12.55 1.74 9.32
CA ILE A 42 -12.43 0.93 10.54
C ILE A 42 -13.77 0.31 10.99
N PRO A 43 -14.90 1.04 11.04
CA PRO A 43 -16.20 0.43 11.36
C PRO A 43 -16.61 -0.66 10.38
N GLU A 44 -16.24 -0.52 9.10
CA GLU A 44 -16.55 -1.49 8.04
C GLU A 44 -15.52 -2.64 7.97
N LYS A 45 -14.51 -2.67 8.86
CA LYS A 45 -13.40 -3.64 8.89
C LYS A 45 -12.58 -3.67 7.59
N LYS A 46 -12.43 -2.53 6.98
CA LYS A 46 -11.69 -2.27 5.75
C LYS A 46 -10.41 -1.52 6.04
N GLY A 47 -9.51 -1.45 5.08
CA GLY A 47 -8.21 -0.82 5.29
C GLY A 47 -7.80 0.14 4.19
N MET A 48 -6.58 0.63 4.30
CA MET A 48 -5.99 1.52 3.30
C MET A 48 -4.49 1.30 3.18
N PHE A 49 -3.96 1.65 2.01
CA PHE A 49 -2.53 1.74 1.76
C PHE A 49 -2.13 3.19 1.48
N ILE A 50 -1.20 3.71 2.24
CA ILE A 50 -0.67 5.06 2.11
C ILE A 50 0.52 5.04 1.15
N LEU A 51 0.52 5.89 0.11
CA LEU A 51 1.67 6.05 -0.77
C LEU A 51 2.87 6.57 0.03
N THR A 52 3.89 5.73 0.20
CA THR A 52 5.06 6.01 1.06
C THR A 52 6.32 6.13 0.23
N LYS A 53 6.73 5.05 -0.47
CA LYS A 53 7.82 5.10 -1.44
C LYS A 53 7.40 4.38 -2.72
N THR A 54 7.22 5.15 -3.78
CA THR A 54 6.73 4.63 -5.05
C THR A 54 7.87 4.34 -6.02
N SER A 55 7.63 3.48 -7.02
CA SER A 55 8.64 2.98 -7.96
C SER A 55 8.74 3.78 -9.26
N ASN A 56 7.96 4.83 -9.43
CA ASN A 56 8.01 5.67 -10.62
C ASN A 56 9.29 6.53 -10.65
N PRO A 57 9.85 6.85 -11.84
CA PRO A 57 11.12 7.56 -11.96
C PRO A 57 11.20 8.89 -11.22
N SER A 58 10.11 9.68 -11.22
CA SER A 58 10.08 11.00 -10.55
C SER A 58 9.78 10.94 -9.05
N SER A 59 9.71 9.77 -8.45
CA SER A 59 9.37 9.64 -7.02
C SER A 59 10.35 10.39 -6.10
N GLY A 60 11.62 10.47 -6.51
CA GLY A 60 12.66 11.15 -5.75
C GLY A 60 12.52 12.68 -5.66
N GLU A 61 11.73 13.30 -6.55
CA GLU A 61 11.52 14.75 -6.51
C GLU A 61 10.94 15.23 -5.17
N PHE A 62 10.15 14.40 -4.51
CA PHE A 62 9.54 14.68 -3.21
C PHE A 62 9.95 13.66 -2.15
N GLN A 63 9.90 12.37 -2.47
CA GLN A 63 10.01 11.31 -1.48
C GLN A 63 11.42 11.17 -0.91
N ASP A 64 12.46 11.48 -1.71
CA ASP A 64 13.86 11.38 -1.30
C ASP A 64 14.43 12.72 -0.76
N GLN A 65 13.62 13.79 -0.74
CA GLN A 65 14.03 15.04 -0.13
C GLN A 65 14.28 14.86 1.36
N LEU A 66 15.28 15.55 1.90
CA LEU A 66 15.65 15.43 3.31
C LEU A 66 15.00 16.54 4.14
N VAL A 67 14.36 16.12 5.22
CA VAL A 67 13.88 17.00 6.30
C VAL A 67 14.62 16.59 7.57
N ASP A 68 15.41 17.50 8.11
CA ASP A 68 16.29 17.24 9.27
C ASP A 68 17.19 16.01 9.09
N GLY A 69 17.72 15.83 7.88
CA GLY A 69 18.60 14.72 7.52
C GLY A 69 17.92 13.38 7.27
N ARG A 70 16.60 13.33 7.26
CA ARG A 70 15.81 12.11 7.02
C ARG A 70 14.95 12.26 5.76
N PRO A 71 14.86 11.24 4.90
CA PRO A 71 14.06 11.33 3.69
C PRO A 71 12.55 11.37 4.03
N VAL A 72 11.80 12.11 3.21
CA VAL A 72 10.35 12.30 3.40
C VAL A 72 9.59 10.97 3.47
N TYR A 73 10.00 9.95 2.70
CA TYR A 73 9.34 8.65 2.75
C TYR A 73 9.43 7.97 4.14
N GLU A 74 10.48 8.21 4.93
CA GLU A 74 10.56 7.71 6.31
C GLU A 74 9.61 8.44 7.25
N LEU A 75 9.47 9.77 7.08
CA LEU A 75 8.51 10.56 7.85
C LEU A 75 7.08 10.12 7.57
N VAL A 76 6.78 9.80 6.29
CA VAL A 76 5.48 9.23 5.92
C VAL A 76 5.28 7.85 6.55
N ALA A 77 6.32 6.99 6.57
CA ALA A 77 6.23 5.68 7.21
C ALA A 77 5.92 5.77 8.72
N GLU A 78 6.52 6.73 9.43
CA GLU A 78 6.17 7.00 10.82
C GLU A 78 4.72 7.42 11.00
N LYS A 79 4.22 8.28 10.10
CA LYS A 79 2.80 8.66 10.09
C LYS A 79 1.87 7.47 9.83
N VAL A 80 2.24 6.55 8.95
CA VAL A 80 1.48 5.29 8.74
C VAL A 80 1.35 4.52 10.06
N VAL A 81 2.44 4.39 10.82
CA VAL A 81 2.42 3.72 12.13
C VAL A 81 1.56 4.49 13.13
N GLU A 82 1.68 5.81 13.17
CA GLU A 82 0.88 6.67 14.05
C GLU A 82 -0.62 6.51 13.77
N TRP A 83 -1.03 6.65 12.50
CA TRP A 83 -2.42 6.51 12.08
C TRP A 83 -2.98 5.09 12.30
N GLY A 84 -2.13 4.07 12.20
CA GLY A 84 -2.54 2.67 12.36
C GLY A 84 -2.51 2.14 13.79
N ARG A 85 -1.87 2.84 14.73
CA ARG A 85 -1.56 2.34 16.08
C ARG A 85 -2.76 1.80 16.85
N GLN A 86 -3.91 2.47 16.74
CA GLN A 86 -5.13 2.09 17.46
C GLN A 86 -6.07 1.19 16.63
N HIS A 87 -5.70 0.87 15.41
CA HIS A 87 -6.54 0.18 14.43
C HIS A 87 -5.93 -1.14 14.00
N MET A 88 -5.76 -2.05 14.97
CA MET A 88 -5.14 -3.36 14.77
C MET A 88 -6.18 -4.42 14.44
N GLY A 89 -5.90 -5.21 13.41
CA GLY A 89 -6.69 -6.38 13.07
C GLY A 89 -6.38 -7.59 13.96
N LYS A 90 -7.19 -8.63 13.86
CA LYS A 90 -7.04 -9.88 14.63
C LYS A 90 -5.71 -10.61 14.38
N CYS A 91 -5.12 -10.45 13.21
CA CYS A 91 -3.81 -11.03 12.85
C CYS A 91 -2.62 -10.25 13.44
N GLY A 92 -2.85 -9.18 14.21
CA GLY A 92 -1.80 -8.35 14.80
C GLY A 92 -1.17 -7.34 13.85
N TYR A 93 -1.79 -7.11 12.68
CA TYR A 93 -1.41 -6.06 11.73
C TYR A 93 -2.46 -4.95 11.69
N SER A 94 -1.99 -3.75 11.35
CA SER A 94 -2.83 -2.55 11.23
C SER A 94 -3.70 -2.58 9.97
N TYR A 95 -4.89 -1.98 10.06
CA TYR A 95 -5.71 -1.64 8.89
C TYR A 95 -5.11 -0.51 8.03
N VAL A 96 -4.12 0.21 8.57
CA VAL A 96 -3.37 1.24 7.82
C VAL A 96 -2.03 0.65 7.39
N GLY A 97 -1.89 0.43 6.10
CA GLY A 97 -0.69 -0.09 5.46
C GLY A 97 0.03 0.97 4.62
N ALA A 98 1.10 0.58 3.96
CA ALA A 98 1.92 1.43 3.13
C ALA A 98 2.11 0.86 1.73
N VAL A 99 2.28 1.72 0.71
CA VAL A 99 2.78 1.32 -0.60
C VAL A 99 4.28 1.56 -0.64
N VAL A 100 5.06 0.50 -0.87
CA VAL A 100 6.51 0.59 -1.06
C VAL A 100 6.91 -0.22 -2.29
N GLY A 101 7.45 0.45 -3.30
CA GLY A 101 7.81 -0.18 -4.57
C GLY A 101 8.95 -1.19 -4.45
N ALA A 102 8.89 -2.26 -5.23
CA ALA A 102 9.85 -3.37 -5.22
C ALA A 102 11.23 -3.02 -5.81
N THR A 103 11.39 -1.85 -6.42
CA THR A 103 12.62 -1.46 -7.13
C THR A 103 13.80 -1.09 -6.21
N TYR A 104 13.55 -0.98 -4.91
CA TYR A 104 14.55 -0.57 -3.91
C TYR A 104 14.55 -1.51 -2.71
N PRO A 105 15.13 -2.71 -2.80
CA PRO A 105 15.09 -3.73 -1.73
C PRO A 105 15.66 -3.26 -0.39
N GLU A 106 16.72 -2.44 -0.41
CA GLU A 106 17.35 -1.88 0.79
C GLU A 106 16.42 -0.93 1.54
N MET A 107 15.69 -0.07 0.80
CA MET A 107 14.66 0.79 1.39
C MET A 107 13.50 -0.04 1.94
N GLY A 108 13.16 -1.15 1.29
CA GLY A 108 12.18 -2.11 1.79
C GLY A 108 12.53 -2.62 3.18
N ALA A 109 13.80 -2.98 3.42
CA ALA A 109 14.29 -3.44 4.72
C ALA A 109 14.20 -2.33 5.80
N VAL A 110 14.57 -1.09 5.46
CA VAL A 110 14.45 0.05 6.38
C VAL A 110 12.98 0.31 6.72
N LEU A 111 12.12 0.41 5.72
CA LEU A 111 10.70 0.68 5.90
C LEU A 111 9.97 -0.45 6.63
N ARG A 112 10.37 -1.73 6.41
CA ARG A 112 9.84 -2.85 7.17
C ARG A 112 10.14 -2.72 8.67
N LYS A 113 11.35 -2.30 9.03
CA LYS A 113 11.74 -2.05 10.43
C LYS A 113 10.97 -0.89 11.07
N LEU A 114 10.73 0.18 10.30
CA LEU A 114 9.93 1.31 10.76
C LEU A 114 8.45 0.95 10.95
N MET A 115 7.91 0.08 10.11
CA MET A 115 6.49 -0.28 10.10
C MET A 115 6.23 -1.77 10.42
N PRO A 116 6.68 -2.31 11.57
CA PRO A 116 6.69 -3.76 11.83
C PRO A 116 5.30 -4.39 11.84
N LYS A 117 4.25 -3.62 12.04
CA LYS A 117 2.86 -4.09 12.13
C LYS A 117 1.94 -3.53 11.04
N SER A 118 2.48 -2.91 10.00
CA SER A 118 1.70 -2.48 8.84
C SER A 118 1.92 -3.43 7.67
N PHE A 119 0.87 -3.75 6.92
CA PHE A 119 1.05 -4.40 5.63
C PHE A 119 1.69 -3.44 4.64
N ILE A 120 2.63 -3.95 3.86
CA ILE A 120 3.26 -3.22 2.76
C ILE A 120 2.71 -3.78 1.45
N LEU A 121 2.03 -2.96 0.66
CA LEU A 121 1.70 -3.26 -0.73
C LEU A 121 2.93 -2.99 -1.58
N VAL A 122 3.42 -4.02 -2.28
CA VAL A 122 4.70 -4.00 -3.00
C VAL A 122 4.45 -4.10 -4.51
N PRO A 123 4.22 -2.97 -5.21
CA PRO A 123 4.12 -2.96 -6.66
C PRO A 123 5.49 -3.04 -7.33
N GLY A 124 5.50 -3.51 -8.59
CA GLY A 124 6.71 -3.51 -9.44
C GLY A 124 7.36 -4.88 -9.63
N TYR A 125 6.82 -5.93 -9.06
CA TYR A 125 7.31 -7.29 -9.30
C TYR A 125 7.21 -7.69 -10.77
N GLY A 126 8.28 -8.23 -11.33
CA GLY A 126 8.39 -8.71 -12.70
C GLY A 126 8.45 -7.57 -13.72
N ALA A 127 7.37 -6.87 -13.98
CA ALA A 127 7.26 -5.87 -15.05
C ALA A 127 8.20 -4.65 -14.89
N GLN A 128 8.68 -4.37 -13.67
CA GLN A 128 9.65 -3.30 -13.36
C GLN A 128 11.03 -3.86 -12.98
N GLY A 129 11.28 -5.16 -13.20
CA GLY A 129 12.57 -5.80 -13.03
C GLY A 129 12.83 -6.42 -11.65
N ALA A 130 11.97 -6.21 -10.65
CA ALA A 130 12.14 -6.82 -9.35
C ALA A 130 11.95 -8.35 -9.40
N LYS A 131 12.82 -9.07 -8.73
CA LYS A 131 12.82 -10.54 -8.60
C LYS A 131 12.26 -10.98 -7.24
N GLY A 132 11.94 -12.26 -7.09
CA GLY A 132 11.45 -12.81 -5.82
C GLY A 132 12.44 -12.61 -4.65
N SER A 133 13.74 -12.72 -4.90
CA SER A 133 14.78 -12.46 -3.90
C SER A 133 14.75 -11.03 -3.33
N ASP A 134 14.36 -10.07 -4.16
CA ASP A 134 14.36 -8.65 -3.79
C ASP A 134 13.19 -8.33 -2.84
N LEU A 135 12.21 -9.22 -2.76
CA LEU A 135 10.98 -9.04 -1.99
C LEU A 135 11.09 -9.54 -0.54
N THR A 136 12.07 -10.36 -0.23
CA THR A 136 12.22 -10.98 1.11
C THR A 136 12.28 -9.93 2.22
N ASN A 137 12.90 -8.79 1.96
CA ASN A 137 13.05 -7.69 2.91
C ASN A 137 11.76 -6.96 3.29
N TYR A 138 10.67 -7.20 2.54
CA TYR A 138 9.36 -6.58 2.80
C TYR A 138 8.51 -7.41 3.77
N PHE A 139 8.85 -8.68 3.96
CA PHE A 139 8.15 -9.60 4.85
C PHE A 139 8.75 -9.60 6.25
N ASN A 140 7.95 -9.94 7.24
CA ASN A 140 8.41 -10.28 8.57
C ASN A 140 8.82 -11.76 8.63
N GLU A 141 9.45 -12.17 9.74
CA GLU A 141 9.91 -13.55 9.97
C GLU A 141 8.76 -14.57 9.98
N ASP A 142 7.53 -14.13 10.28
CA ASP A 142 6.32 -14.95 10.22
C ASP A 142 5.81 -15.20 8.80
N GLY A 143 6.48 -14.66 7.79
CA GLY A 143 6.09 -14.73 6.38
C GLY A 143 4.95 -13.79 5.99
N LEU A 144 4.51 -12.93 6.90
CA LEU A 144 3.46 -11.93 6.66
C LEU A 144 4.03 -10.52 6.50
N GLY A 145 3.15 -9.52 6.43
CA GLY A 145 3.51 -8.10 6.41
C GLY A 145 3.68 -7.50 5.02
N ALA A 146 3.64 -8.30 3.95
CA ALA A 146 3.68 -7.77 2.58
C ALA A 146 2.63 -8.41 1.67
N ILE A 147 2.15 -7.62 0.71
CA ILE A 147 1.26 -8.05 -0.39
C ILE A 147 1.94 -7.65 -1.68
N VAL A 148 2.36 -8.64 -2.47
CA VAL A 148 3.05 -8.42 -3.75
C VAL A 148 2.03 -8.42 -4.87
N ASN A 149 2.03 -7.37 -5.72
CA ASN A 149 1.17 -7.34 -6.88
C ASN A 149 1.98 -7.30 -8.20
N SER A 150 1.48 -8.01 -9.20
CA SER A 150 2.07 -8.12 -10.54
C SER A 150 1.00 -7.88 -11.61
N SER A 151 0.42 -6.68 -11.65
CA SER A 151 -0.72 -6.37 -12.52
C SER A 151 -0.45 -6.68 -13.99
N ARG A 152 0.55 -6.06 -14.61
CA ARG A 152 0.90 -6.31 -16.03
C ARG A 152 1.41 -7.72 -16.28
N GLY A 153 2.12 -8.30 -15.31
CA GLY A 153 2.62 -9.68 -15.42
C GLY A 153 1.51 -10.72 -15.47
N ILE A 154 0.36 -10.43 -14.88
CA ILE A 154 -0.82 -11.31 -14.85
C ILE A 154 -1.80 -10.92 -15.97
N ILE A 155 -2.33 -9.69 -15.96
CA ILE A 155 -3.41 -9.24 -16.87
C ILE A 155 -2.95 -9.23 -18.33
N ALA A 156 -1.68 -8.86 -18.59
CA ALA A 156 -1.11 -8.80 -19.93
C ALA A 156 -0.16 -9.98 -20.25
N ALA A 157 -0.23 -11.07 -19.47
CA ALA A 157 0.61 -12.25 -19.69
C ALA A 157 0.47 -12.82 -21.11
N TYR A 158 -0.75 -12.83 -21.65
CA TYR A 158 -1.06 -13.30 -22.99
C TYR A 158 -0.29 -12.57 -24.12
N LYS A 159 0.20 -11.36 -23.86
CA LYS A 159 1.02 -10.60 -24.82
C LYS A 159 2.49 -11.05 -24.86
N GLN A 160 2.92 -11.95 -23.97
CA GLN A 160 4.29 -12.44 -23.96
C GLN A 160 4.44 -13.62 -24.91
N PRO A 161 5.53 -13.67 -25.73
CA PRO A 161 5.74 -14.73 -26.73
C PRO A 161 5.60 -16.15 -26.19
N LYS A 162 6.00 -16.37 -24.92
CA LYS A 162 5.89 -17.69 -24.26
C LYS A 162 4.45 -18.18 -24.09
N TYR A 163 3.46 -17.31 -24.14
CA TYR A 163 2.04 -17.65 -23.97
C TYR A 163 1.23 -17.55 -25.27
N GLU A 164 1.85 -17.12 -26.38
CA GLU A 164 1.18 -16.91 -27.68
C GLU A 164 0.46 -18.15 -28.21
N LYS A 165 0.98 -19.35 -27.86
CA LYS A 165 0.40 -20.65 -28.27
C LYS A 165 -0.66 -21.20 -27.31
N ILE A 166 -0.89 -20.56 -26.17
CA ILE A 166 -1.81 -21.08 -25.13
C ILE A 166 -3.21 -20.51 -25.30
N GLY A 167 -3.36 -19.52 -26.17
CA GLY A 167 -4.62 -18.81 -26.41
C GLY A 167 -4.91 -17.77 -25.34
N ALA A 168 -5.71 -16.78 -25.68
CA ALA A 168 -6.29 -15.80 -24.74
C ALA A 168 -7.63 -16.29 -24.25
#